data_eadf082f38649907f55bcafd8a0975ea
#
_entry.id   eadf082f38649907f55bcafd8a0975ea
#
_cell.length_a   1.000
_cell.length_b   1.000
_cell.length_c   1.000
_cell.angle_alpha   90.00
_cell.angle_beta   90.00
_cell.angle_gamma   90.00
#
_symmetry.space_group_name_H-M   'P 1'
#
loop_
_entity.id
_entity.type
_entity.pdbx_description
1 polymer ?
#
loop_
_entity_poly.entity_id
_entity_poly.type
_entity_poly.pdbx_seq_one_letter_code
_entity_poly.pdbx_strand_id
1 'polypeptide(L)'
;MTSLRSWVLIGPWIVQFAASTLAVFAQGAPLNTRIPKSDPKKYQGILDAKDWKNPQLIVRPTGIEIIGITPAGSTIPVDSVFDLLEHLPDSAWPYGLVVAVSDAGLRASKNDDAPIHANRIRLLRMFKQKGISVELWPSA
;
A
#
# COMPACT_ATOMS: atom_id res chain seq x y z
N MET A 1 -20.24 -6.17 55.65
CA MET A 1 -20.57 -4.84 55.04
C MET A 1 -19.42 -4.29 54.18
N THR A 2 -18.24 -4.81 54.28
CA THR A 2 -17.09 -4.33 53.46
C THR A 2 -16.98 -4.96 52.11
N SER A 3 -17.71 -6.02 51.78
CA SER A 3 -17.65 -6.72 50.52
C SER A 3 -18.41 -6.04 49.36
N LEU A 4 -19.32 -5.14 49.67
CA LEU A 4 -20.11 -4.45 48.65
C LEU A 4 -19.35 -3.32 47.91
N ARG A 5 -18.25 -2.84 48.52
CA ARG A 5 -17.47 -1.74 47.93
C ARG A 5 -16.52 -2.19 46.82
N SER A 6 -16.17 -3.46 46.77
CA SER A 6 -15.26 -3.98 45.74
C SER A 6 -15.93 -4.22 44.38
N TRP A 7 -17.23 -4.33 44.35
CA TRP A 7 -17.99 -4.58 43.12
C TRP A 7 -18.12 -3.36 42.20
N VAL A 8 -18.13 -2.17 42.79
CA VAL A 8 -18.32 -0.93 42.03
C VAL A 8 -17.05 -0.54 41.27
N LEU A 9 -15.88 -0.99 41.71
CA LEU A 9 -14.58 -0.64 41.11
C LEU A 9 -14.25 -1.46 39.88
N ILE A 10 -14.84 -2.65 39.69
CA ILE A 10 -14.56 -3.54 38.56
C ILE A 10 -15.34 -3.16 37.31
N GLY A 11 -16.55 -2.64 37.45
CA GLY A 11 -17.42 -2.26 36.34
C GLY A 11 -16.86 -1.17 35.41
N PRO A 12 -16.34 -0.03 35.91
CA PRO A 12 -15.80 1.02 35.04
C PRO A 12 -14.54 0.62 34.30
N TRP A 13 -13.75 -0.30 34.81
CA TRP A 13 -12.55 -0.78 34.14
C TRP A 13 -12.84 -1.64 32.91
N ILE A 14 -13.89 -2.45 32.97
CA ILE A 14 -14.32 -3.31 31.85
C ILE A 14 -14.83 -2.46 30.70
N VAL A 15 -15.56 -1.37 30.98
CA VAL A 15 -16.12 -0.47 29.97
C VAL A 15 -15.01 0.28 29.25
N GLN A 16 -13.98 0.74 29.93
CA GLN A 16 -12.84 1.42 29.30
C GLN A 16 -12.05 0.49 28.38
N PHE A 17 -11.88 -0.77 28.74
CA PHE A 17 -11.17 -1.75 27.92
C PHE A 17 -11.91 -2.05 26.64
N ALA A 18 -13.24 -2.17 26.67
CA ALA A 18 -14.07 -2.39 25.49
C ALA A 18 -14.02 -1.21 24.51
N ALA A 19 -14.00 0.03 25.01
CA ALA A 19 -13.87 1.23 24.18
C ALA A 19 -12.53 1.29 23.45
N SER A 20 -11.44 0.92 24.13
CA SER A 20 -10.11 0.87 23.50
C SER A 20 -10.02 -0.17 22.38
N THR A 21 -10.66 -1.32 22.54
CA THR A 21 -10.69 -2.38 21.55
C THR A 21 -11.45 -1.93 20.29
N LEU A 22 -12.57 -1.23 20.43
CA LEU A 22 -13.34 -0.69 19.31
C LEU A 22 -12.55 0.38 18.54
N ALA A 23 -11.78 1.22 19.20
CA ALA A 23 -10.95 2.23 18.55
C ALA A 23 -9.86 1.60 17.66
N VAL A 24 -9.26 0.48 18.09
CA VAL A 24 -8.26 -0.25 17.30
C VAL A 24 -8.87 -0.83 16.03
N PHE A 25 -10.07 -1.39 16.08
CA PHE A 25 -10.76 -1.90 14.90
C PHE A 25 -11.12 -0.81 13.90
N ALA A 26 -11.48 0.39 14.36
CA ALA A 26 -11.83 1.51 13.48
C ALA A 26 -10.64 2.01 12.65
N GLN A 27 -9.39 1.84 13.15
CA GLN A 27 -8.17 2.25 12.44
C GLN A 27 -7.67 1.24 11.41
N GLY A 28 -8.22 0.01 11.39
CA GLY A 28 -7.78 -1.09 10.54
C GLY A 28 -8.66 -1.34 9.33
N ALA A 29 -9.41 -0.33 8.84
CA ALA A 29 -10.26 -0.51 7.67
C ALA A 29 -9.44 -0.88 6.43
N PRO A 30 -9.86 -1.90 5.64
CA PRO A 30 -9.16 -2.28 4.43
C PRO A 30 -9.04 -1.13 3.44
N LEU A 31 -7.95 -1.12 2.67
CA LEU A 31 -7.67 -0.06 1.69
C LEU A 31 -8.81 0.12 0.69
N ASN A 32 -9.35 -0.97 0.17
CA ASN A 32 -10.44 -0.94 -0.80
C ASN A 32 -11.78 -0.43 -0.26
N THR A 33 -11.93 -0.33 1.06
CA THR A 33 -13.12 0.29 1.68
C THR A 33 -12.93 1.78 1.95
N ARG A 34 -11.68 2.24 2.12
CA ARG A 34 -11.36 3.64 2.38
C ARG A 34 -11.16 4.45 1.10
N ILE A 35 -10.58 3.83 0.08
CA ILE A 35 -10.20 4.50 -1.16
C ILE A 35 -11.13 4.03 -2.28
N PRO A 36 -11.72 4.94 -3.08
CA PRO A 36 -12.59 4.55 -4.18
C PRO A 36 -11.82 3.86 -5.30
N LYS A 37 -12.53 3.22 -6.20
CA LYS A 37 -11.93 2.64 -7.42
C LYS A 37 -11.21 3.72 -8.22
N SER A 38 -10.21 3.31 -8.99
CA SER A 38 -9.48 4.21 -9.87
C SER A 38 -10.40 4.96 -10.82
N ASP A 39 -10.10 6.24 -11.01
CA ASP A 39 -10.80 7.09 -11.97
C ASP A 39 -9.85 7.48 -13.09
N PRO A 40 -9.89 6.80 -14.25
CA PRO A 40 -8.98 7.07 -15.36
C PRO A 40 -9.04 8.50 -15.87
N LYS A 41 -10.18 9.18 -15.72
CA LYS A 41 -10.32 10.58 -16.14
C LYS A 41 -9.35 11.51 -15.41
N LYS A 42 -8.94 11.14 -14.20
CA LYS A 42 -8.03 11.94 -13.37
C LYS A 42 -6.57 11.81 -13.79
N TYR A 43 -6.18 10.74 -14.48
CA TYR A 43 -4.78 10.47 -14.79
C TYR A 43 -4.47 10.11 -16.24
N GLN A 44 -5.47 9.87 -17.09
CA GLN A 44 -5.23 9.44 -18.47
C GLN A 44 -4.46 10.48 -19.32
N GLY A 45 -4.46 11.75 -18.92
CA GLY A 45 -3.71 12.81 -19.58
C GLY A 45 -2.29 13.00 -19.07
N ILE A 46 -1.85 12.23 -18.06
CA ILE A 46 -0.52 12.37 -17.48
C ILE A 46 0.47 11.63 -18.39
N LEU A 47 1.44 12.38 -18.94
CA LEU A 47 2.46 11.85 -19.85
C LEU A 47 3.83 11.72 -19.18
N ASP A 48 4.03 12.35 -18.03
CA ASP A 48 5.32 12.39 -17.32
C ASP A 48 5.16 11.78 -15.92
N ALA A 49 6.05 10.86 -15.58
CA ALA A 49 6.04 10.17 -14.29
C ALA A 49 6.14 11.14 -13.10
N LYS A 50 6.81 12.28 -13.26
CA LYS A 50 6.92 13.29 -12.19
C LYS A 50 5.60 13.97 -11.86
N ASP A 51 4.63 13.94 -12.78
CA ASP A 51 3.30 14.51 -12.57
C ASP A 51 2.33 13.51 -11.94
N TRP A 52 2.76 12.26 -11.79
CA TRP A 52 1.97 11.20 -11.17
C TRP A 52 1.89 11.41 -9.66
N LYS A 53 0.68 11.46 -9.11
CA LYS A 53 0.45 11.78 -7.69
C LYS A 53 0.16 10.56 -6.82
N ASN A 54 -0.28 9.46 -7.40
CA ASN A 54 -0.52 8.21 -6.69
C ASN A 54 0.81 7.46 -6.44
N PRO A 55 0.81 6.37 -5.67
CA PRO A 55 2.00 5.57 -5.46
C PRO A 55 2.61 5.09 -6.78
N GLN A 56 3.92 5.15 -6.86
CA GLN A 56 4.71 4.75 -8.01
C GLN A 56 5.76 3.73 -7.59
N LEU A 57 5.84 2.62 -8.31
CA LEU A 57 6.70 1.50 -7.99
C LEU A 57 7.64 1.20 -9.15
N ILE A 58 8.88 0.81 -8.80
CA ILE A 58 9.87 0.33 -9.77
C ILE A 58 10.18 -1.11 -9.43
N VAL A 59 10.03 -2.00 -10.41
CA VAL A 59 10.39 -3.42 -10.27
C VAL A 59 11.88 -3.59 -10.54
N ARG A 60 12.59 -4.10 -9.54
CA ARG A 60 14.04 -4.36 -9.60
C ARG A 60 14.32 -5.85 -9.41
N PRO A 61 15.53 -6.31 -9.74
CA PRO A 61 15.91 -7.72 -9.54
C PRO A 61 15.76 -8.18 -8.10
N THR A 62 16.02 -7.30 -7.14
CA THR A 62 16.02 -7.62 -5.70
C THR A 62 14.67 -7.41 -5.02
N GLY A 63 13.70 -6.83 -5.71
CA GLY A 63 12.37 -6.54 -5.15
C GLY A 63 11.76 -5.30 -5.75
N ILE A 64 11.02 -4.56 -4.93
CA ILE A 64 10.25 -3.40 -5.36
C ILE A 64 10.75 -2.14 -4.65
N GLU A 65 11.01 -1.10 -5.41
CA GLU A 65 11.23 0.24 -4.88
C GLU A 65 9.92 1.02 -4.96
N ILE A 66 9.52 1.65 -3.86
CA ILE A 66 8.35 2.53 -3.82
C ILE A 66 8.85 3.96 -3.73
N ILE A 67 8.62 4.74 -4.77
CA ILE A 67 9.15 6.11 -4.88
C ILE A 67 8.63 6.97 -3.73
N GLY A 68 9.57 7.63 -3.04
CA GLY A 68 9.25 8.51 -1.91
C GLY A 68 8.93 7.82 -0.59
N ILE A 69 8.91 6.48 -0.57
CA ILE A 69 8.60 5.68 0.62
C ILE A 69 9.79 4.83 1.02
N THR A 70 10.30 3.99 0.12
CA THR A 70 11.57 3.29 0.37
C THR A 70 12.74 4.23 0.10
N PRO A 71 13.89 4.08 0.78
CA PRO A 71 15.08 4.85 0.43
C PRO A 71 15.44 4.66 -1.04
N ALA A 72 15.93 5.72 -1.70
CA ALA A 72 16.28 5.69 -3.11
C ALA A 72 17.25 4.55 -3.42
N GLY A 73 16.91 3.70 -4.39
CA GLY A 73 17.69 2.53 -4.78
C GLY A 73 17.51 1.32 -3.89
N SER A 74 16.80 1.42 -2.78
CA SER A 74 16.49 0.30 -1.89
C SER A 74 15.21 -0.40 -2.33
N THR A 75 15.13 -1.70 -2.05
CA THR A 75 13.95 -2.50 -2.41
C THR A 75 13.40 -3.24 -1.19
N ILE A 76 12.11 -3.57 -1.27
CA ILE A 76 11.43 -4.45 -0.32
C ILE A 76 10.92 -5.67 -1.07
N PRO A 77 10.68 -6.80 -0.37
CA PRO A 77 10.08 -7.96 -0.99
C PRO A 77 8.70 -7.64 -1.57
N VAL A 78 8.32 -8.29 -2.67
CA VAL A 78 6.99 -8.12 -3.29
C VAL A 78 5.88 -8.32 -2.26
N ASP A 79 6.02 -9.32 -1.38
CA ASP A 79 4.99 -9.64 -0.38
C ASP A 79 4.78 -8.55 0.67
N SER A 80 5.75 -7.65 0.84
CA SER A 80 5.67 -6.54 1.80
C SER A 80 5.06 -5.26 1.21
N VAL A 81 4.90 -5.19 -0.11
CA VAL A 81 4.45 -3.98 -0.80
C VAL A 81 3.06 -3.56 -0.35
N PHE A 82 2.13 -4.51 -0.30
CA PHE A 82 0.74 -4.19 0.04
C PHE A 82 0.61 -3.63 1.45
N ASP A 83 1.35 -4.16 2.41
CA ASP A 83 1.33 -3.67 3.80
C ASP A 83 1.75 -2.20 3.88
N LEU A 84 2.79 -1.81 3.14
CA LEU A 84 3.21 -0.42 3.09
C LEU A 84 2.17 0.48 2.41
N LEU A 85 1.60 0.05 1.30
CA LEU A 85 0.57 0.81 0.60
C LEU A 85 -0.68 1.00 1.45
N GLU A 86 -1.07 -0.02 2.21
CA GLU A 86 -2.24 0.01 3.07
C GLU A 86 -2.11 1.04 4.21
N HIS A 87 -0.88 1.31 4.66
CA HIS A 87 -0.60 2.27 5.71
C HIS A 87 -0.46 3.72 5.22
N LEU A 88 -0.50 3.94 3.90
CA LEU A 88 -0.48 5.30 3.37
C LEU A 88 -1.77 6.04 3.71
N PRO A 89 -1.69 7.37 3.94
CA PRO A 89 -2.88 8.17 4.18
C PRO A 89 -3.78 8.22 2.93
N ASP A 90 -5.06 8.50 3.11
CA ASP A 90 -6.01 8.58 2.02
C ASP A 90 -5.60 9.64 0.98
N SER A 91 -4.91 10.70 1.40
CA SER A 91 -4.38 11.74 0.53
C SER A 91 -3.32 11.26 -0.46
N ALA A 92 -2.74 10.07 -0.26
CA ALA A 92 -1.79 9.48 -1.19
C ALA A 92 -2.47 8.87 -2.45
N TRP A 93 -3.80 8.86 -2.48
CA TRP A 93 -4.59 8.21 -3.52
C TRP A 93 -5.54 9.17 -4.24
N PRO A 94 -5.06 10.30 -4.78
CA PRO A 94 -5.95 11.26 -5.44
C PRO A 94 -6.68 10.72 -6.67
N TYR A 95 -6.14 9.68 -7.32
CA TYR A 95 -6.77 9.06 -8.50
C TYR A 95 -7.60 7.82 -8.16
N GLY A 96 -7.79 7.51 -6.87
CA GLY A 96 -8.37 6.26 -6.42
C GLY A 96 -7.36 5.13 -6.37
N LEU A 97 -7.82 3.88 -6.35
CA LEU A 97 -6.97 2.70 -6.21
C LEU A 97 -6.25 2.36 -7.52
N VAL A 98 -5.21 3.11 -7.81
CA VAL A 98 -4.34 2.87 -8.95
C VAL A 98 -2.89 3.20 -8.59
N VAL A 99 -1.96 2.36 -9.04
CA VAL A 99 -0.52 2.57 -8.89
C VAL A 99 0.14 2.58 -10.25
N ALA A 100 1.23 3.33 -10.38
CA ALA A 100 2.09 3.26 -11.55
C ALA A 100 3.20 2.25 -11.29
N VAL A 101 3.47 1.41 -12.27
CA VAL A 101 4.52 0.39 -12.20
C VAL A 101 5.40 0.51 -13.42
N SER A 102 6.71 0.60 -13.20
CA SER A 102 7.73 0.54 -14.24
C SER A 102 8.80 -0.47 -13.86
N ASP A 103 9.48 -1.03 -14.86
CA ASP A 103 10.64 -1.90 -14.63
C ASP A 103 11.89 -1.04 -14.48
N ALA A 104 12.91 -1.55 -13.79
CA ALA A 104 14.22 -0.95 -13.77
C ALA A 104 14.76 -0.84 -15.21
N GLY A 105 15.33 0.32 -15.52
CA GLY A 105 15.59 0.71 -16.89
C GLY A 105 16.72 -0.04 -17.59
N LEU A 106 17.14 0.51 -18.74
CA LEU A 106 18.12 -0.06 -19.68
C LEU A 106 19.52 -0.36 -19.09
N ARG A 107 19.78 0.02 -17.86
CA ARG A 107 21.05 -0.27 -17.16
C ARG A 107 21.03 -1.63 -16.44
N ALA A 108 19.89 -2.31 -16.40
CA ALA A 108 19.83 -3.65 -15.88
C ALA A 108 20.60 -4.58 -16.82
N SER A 109 21.43 -5.46 -16.26
CA SER A 109 22.14 -6.46 -17.06
C SER A 109 21.14 -7.50 -17.56
N LYS A 110 21.51 -8.26 -18.60
CA LYS A 110 20.67 -9.37 -19.10
C LYS A 110 20.34 -10.40 -18.01
N ASN A 111 21.22 -10.55 -17.01
CA ASN A 111 20.99 -11.46 -15.88
C ASN A 111 19.89 -10.98 -14.94
N ASP A 112 19.51 -9.70 -15.00
CA ASP A 112 18.49 -9.10 -14.15
C ASP A 112 17.08 -9.22 -14.74
N ASP A 113 16.94 -9.54 -16.04
CA ASP A 113 15.65 -9.59 -16.72
C ASP A 113 14.72 -10.65 -16.14
N ALA A 114 15.22 -11.86 -15.86
CA ALA A 114 14.39 -12.94 -15.31
C ALA A 114 13.85 -12.62 -13.91
N PRO A 115 14.67 -12.14 -12.94
CA PRO A 115 14.13 -11.77 -11.64
C PRO A 115 13.21 -10.56 -11.70
N ILE A 116 13.48 -9.57 -12.56
CA ILE A 116 12.54 -8.44 -12.77
C ILE A 116 11.20 -8.96 -13.27
N HIS A 117 11.21 -9.80 -14.29
CA HIS A 117 9.99 -10.38 -14.85
C HIS A 117 9.19 -11.16 -13.81
N ALA A 118 9.85 -12.00 -13.02
CA ALA A 118 9.23 -12.78 -11.97
C ALA A 118 8.60 -11.88 -10.89
N ASN A 119 9.31 -10.86 -10.45
CA ASN A 119 8.83 -9.89 -9.47
C ASN A 119 7.62 -9.12 -10.01
N ARG A 120 7.66 -8.71 -11.27
CA ARG A 120 6.54 -8.01 -11.91
C ARG A 120 5.29 -8.88 -11.95
N ILE A 121 5.40 -10.14 -12.37
CA ILE A 121 4.25 -11.05 -12.42
C ILE A 121 3.63 -11.21 -11.04
N ARG A 122 4.44 -11.43 -10.01
CA ARG A 122 3.96 -11.56 -8.63
C ARG A 122 3.27 -10.30 -8.15
N LEU A 123 3.86 -9.13 -8.43
CA LEU A 123 3.32 -7.84 -8.05
C LEU A 123 1.96 -7.57 -8.71
N LEU A 124 1.86 -7.76 -10.03
CA LEU A 124 0.62 -7.55 -10.77
C LEU A 124 -0.49 -8.49 -10.32
N ARG A 125 -0.14 -9.74 -10.02
CA ARG A 125 -1.09 -10.72 -9.49
C ARG A 125 -1.63 -10.29 -8.13
N MET A 126 -0.76 -9.81 -7.26
CA MET A 126 -1.15 -9.32 -5.94
C MET A 126 -2.09 -8.12 -6.07
N PHE A 127 -1.78 -7.15 -6.91
CA PHE A 127 -2.63 -5.98 -7.11
C PHE A 127 -4.00 -6.37 -7.66
N LYS A 128 -4.06 -7.31 -8.59
CA LYS A 128 -5.32 -7.82 -9.12
C LYS A 128 -6.18 -8.45 -8.02
N GLN A 129 -5.58 -9.24 -7.14
CA GLN A 129 -6.29 -9.86 -6.02
C GLN A 129 -6.81 -8.83 -5.02
N LYS A 130 -6.10 -7.71 -4.85
CA LYS A 130 -6.46 -6.64 -3.91
C LYS A 130 -7.34 -5.56 -4.52
N GLY A 131 -7.70 -5.68 -5.79
CA GLY A 131 -8.55 -4.70 -6.46
C GLY A 131 -7.86 -3.38 -6.78
N ILE A 132 -6.53 -3.37 -6.86
CA ILE A 132 -5.73 -2.19 -7.20
C ILE A 132 -5.44 -2.22 -8.70
N SER A 133 -5.82 -1.15 -9.41
CA SER A 133 -5.51 -0.99 -10.82
C SER A 133 -4.04 -0.64 -11.01
N VAL A 134 -3.49 -1.03 -12.14
CA VAL A 134 -2.07 -0.79 -12.47
C VAL A 134 -1.98 -0.02 -13.77
N GLU A 135 -1.21 1.05 -13.75
CA GLU A 135 -0.80 1.80 -14.93
C GLU A 135 0.64 1.43 -15.24
N LEU A 136 0.87 0.78 -16.38
CA LEU A 136 2.22 0.37 -16.78
C LEU A 136 2.91 1.54 -17.49
N TRP A 137 4.05 1.96 -16.92
CA TRP A 137 4.86 3.04 -17.47
C TRP A 137 6.11 2.48 -18.14
N PRO A 138 6.71 3.21 -19.09
CA PRO A 138 7.98 2.80 -19.67
C PRO A 138 9.06 2.62 -18.62
N SER A 139 10.10 1.87 -18.95
CA SER A 139 11.23 1.63 -18.06
C SER A 139 11.81 2.92 -17.53
N ALA A 140 12.07 2.93 -16.24
CA ALA A 140 12.60 4.09 -15.55
C ALA A 140 14.12 4.24 -15.76
#